data_710f492501904c76a16ddb6b943a4897
#
_entry.id   710f492501904c76a16ddb6b943a4897
#
_cell.length_a   1.000
_cell.length_b   1.000
_cell.length_c   1.000
_cell.angle_alpha   90.00
_cell.angle_beta   90.00
_cell.angle_gamma   90.00
#
_symmetry.space_group_name_H-M   'P 1'
#
loop_
_entity.id
_entity.type
_entity.pdbx_description
1 polymer ?
#
loop_
_entity_poly.entity_id
_entity_poly.type
_entity_poly.pdbx_seq_one_letter_code
_entity_poly.pdbx_strand_id
1 'polypeptide(L)'
;FWGFLHGLALVVCKEWQKTCIKLNKIVAWLITFNFVNITWIFFRANQWEDAVKILKGMFGFNGINLPASFIDNKILNYIFSEASYSGFNNMAIILLFIMVLIVTTQPNSNNLVHVKPSMKFFVLYFLAFNFSVSSLNSVSEFLYFNF
;
A
#
# COMPACT_ATOMS: atom_id res chain seq x y z
N PHE A 1 -3.08 15.52 12.16
CA PHE A 1 -1.92 15.70 11.28
C PHE A 1 -2.14 15.05 9.90
N TRP A 2 -2.62 13.79 9.84
CA TRP A 2 -2.91 13.07 8.59
C TRP A 2 -3.85 13.84 7.65
N GLY A 3 -4.99 14.33 8.14
CA GLY A 3 -5.93 15.11 7.34
C GLY A 3 -5.34 16.42 6.82
N PHE A 4 -4.48 17.08 7.61
CA PHE A 4 -3.76 18.28 7.19
C PHE A 4 -2.84 17.97 5.99
N LEU A 5 -2.07 16.89 6.04
CA LEU A 5 -1.20 16.48 4.94
C LEU A 5 -1.97 16.21 3.64
N HIS A 6 -3.11 15.53 3.74
CA HIS A 6 -3.97 15.29 2.58
C HIS A 6 -4.59 16.58 2.03
N GLY A 7 -5.03 17.49 2.91
CA GLY A 7 -5.52 18.80 2.51
C GLY A 7 -4.47 19.62 1.78
N LEU A 8 -3.24 19.65 2.32
CA LEU A 8 -2.10 20.30 1.69
C LEU A 8 -1.80 19.71 0.29
N ALA A 9 -1.79 18.38 0.18
CA ALA A 9 -1.55 17.71 -1.09
C ALA A 9 -2.61 18.05 -2.15
N LEU A 10 -3.88 18.17 -1.75
CA LEU A 10 -4.95 18.62 -2.66
C LEU A 10 -4.73 20.06 -3.15
N VAL A 11 -4.30 20.95 -2.27
CA VAL A 11 -3.96 22.34 -2.66
C VAL A 11 -2.80 22.35 -3.65
N VAL A 12 -1.72 21.61 -3.35
CA VAL A 12 -0.55 21.49 -4.24
C VAL A 12 -0.97 20.90 -5.59
N CYS A 13 -1.78 19.85 -5.60
CA CYS A 13 -2.28 19.24 -6.83
C CYS A 13 -3.10 20.21 -7.67
N LYS A 14 -3.95 21.01 -7.03
CA LYS A 14 -4.78 22.03 -7.69
C LYS A 14 -3.95 23.15 -8.29
N GLU A 15 -2.93 23.62 -7.57
CA GLU A 15 -1.99 24.63 -8.08
C GLU A 15 -1.12 24.06 -9.21
N TRP A 16 -0.67 22.81 -9.08
CA TRP A 16 0.07 22.11 -10.13
C TRP A 16 -0.71 21.99 -11.43
N GLN A 17 -2.01 21.73 -11.37
CA GLN A 17 -2.88 21.64 -12.55
C GLN A 17 -2.97 22.95 -13.34
N LYS A 18 -2.71 24.11 -12.70
CA LYS A 18 -2.63 25.40 -13.38
C LYS A 18 -1.32 25.59 -14.14
N THR A 19 -0.30 24.79 -13.83
CA THR A 19 0.96 24.83 -14.56
C THR A 19 0.87 23.98 -15.82
N CYS A 20 1.58 24.37 -16.87
CA CYS A 20 1.64 23.60 -18.12
C CYS A 20 2.51 22.34 -18.03
N ILE A 21 3.06 22.03 -16.85
CA ILE A 21 3.99 20.93 -16.65
C ILE A 21 3.19 19.63 -16.48
N LYS A 22 3.29 18.75 -17.49
CA LYS A 22 2.68 17.42 -17.45
C LYS A 22 3.71 16.40 -16.97
N LEU A 23 3.48 15.79 -15.82
CA LEU A 23 4.26 14.65 -15.35
C LEU A 23 3.91 13.38 -16.13
N ASN A 24 4.91 12.53 -16.33
CA ASN A 24 4.67 11.18 -16.81
C ASN A 24 3.74 10.44 -15.83
N LYS A 25 2.79 9.66 -16.35
CA LYS A 25 1.80 8.93 -15.55
C LYS A 25 2.44 8.03 -14.49
N ILE A 26 3.55 7.37 -14.82
CA ILE A 26 4.28 6.48 -13.89
C ILE A 26 4.89 7.31 -12.75
N VAL A 27 5.51 8.44 -13.07
CA VAL A 27 6.12 9.33 -12.06
C VAL A 27 5.05 9.91 -11.15
N ALA A 28 3.94 10.39 -11.70
CA ALA A 28 2.82 10.91 -10.93
C ALA A 28 2.23 9.84 -9.99
N TRP A 29 2.08 8.61 -10.48
CA TRP A 29 1.62 7.47 -9.68
C TRP A 29 2.60 7.15 -8.55
N LEU A 30 3.91 7.07 -8.82
CA LEU A 30 4.94 6.82 -7.81
C LEU A 30 4.94 7.89 -6.72
N ILE A 31 4.85 9.16 -7.09
CA ILE A 31 4.79 10.27 -6.12
C ILE A 31 3.56 10.12 -5.23
N THR A 32 2.39 9.93 -5.83
CA THR A 32 1.13 9.78 -5.09
C THR A 32 1.16 8.56 -4.17
N PHE A 33 1.62 7.42 -4.68
CA PHE A 33 1.73 6.18 -3.93
C PHE A 33 2.63 6.33 -2.70
N ASN A 34 3.84 6.88 -2.88
CA ASN A 34 4.76 7.11 -1.77
C ASN A 34 4.22 8.14 -0.78
N PHE A 35 3.59 9.21 -1.26
CA PHE A 35 2.95 10.21 -0.41
C PHE A 35 1.89 9.58 0.50
N VAL A 36 0.99 8.76 -0.08
CA VAL A 36 -0.06 8.07 0.69
C VAL A 36 0.57 7.12 1.71
N ASN A 37 1.59 6.34 1.36
CA ASN A 37 2.27 5.45 2.30
C ASN A 37 2.90 6.23 3.46
N ILE A 38 3.57 7.34 3.19
CA ILE A 38 4.17 8.19 4.23
C ILE A 38 3.08 8.76 5.16
N THR A 39 1.98 9.24 4.61
CA THR A 39 0.88 9.80 5.42
C THR A 39 0.20 8.74 6.29
N TRP A 40 0.13 7.49 5.83
CA TRP A 40 -0.40 6.37 6.59
C TRP A 40 0.47 6.02 7.81
N ILE A 41 1.79 6.20 7.71
CA ILE A 41 2.68 6.00 8.86
C ILE A 41 2.30 6.95 9.99
N PHE A 42 2.10 8.23 9.67
CA PHE A 42 1.69 9.24 10.66
C PHE A 42 0.27 9.02 11.20
N PHE A 43 -0.60 8.37 10.44
CA PHE A 43 -1.92 7.99 10.91
C PHE A 43 -1.87 6.86 11.94
N ARG A 44 -0.97 5.88 11.76
CA ARG A 44 -0.87 4.68 12.59
C ARG A 44 0.08 4.83 13.78
N ALA A 45 1.06 5.71 13.69
CA ALA A 45 2.05 5.88 14.74
C ALA A 45 1.43 6.55 15.97
N ASN A 46 1.58 5.93 17.14
CA ASN A 46 1.12 6.49 18.42
C ASN A 46 2.03 7.63 18.88
N GLN A 47 3.32 7.54 18.57
CA GLN A 47 4.34 8.54 18.93
C GLN A 47 5.13 8.95 17.70
N TRP A 48 5.67 10.17 17.75
CA TRP A 48 6.47 10.71 16.64
C TRP A 48 7.73 9.87 16.35
N GLU A 49 8.33 9.32 17.39
CA GLU A 49 9.52 8.47 17.31
C GLU A 49 9.25 7.18 16.52
N ASP A 50 8.07 6.57 16.70
CA ASP A 50 7.64 5.39 15.95
C ASP A 50 7.52 5.68 14.46
N ALA A 51 6.92 6.84 14.12
CA ALA A 51 6.81 7.27 12.73
C ALA A 51 8.19 7.43 12.08
N VAL A 52 9.11 8.10 12.77
CA VAL A 52 10.48 8.30 12.29
C VAL A 52 11.23 6.98 12.14
N LYS A 53 11.05 6.03 13.06
CA LYS A 53 11.65 4.70 13.00
C LYS A 53 11.19 3.92 11.77
N ILE A 54 9.88 3.94 11.49
CA ILE A 54 9.30 3.28 10.31
C ILE A 54 9.79 3.95 9.02
N LEU A 55 9.82 5.29 8.98
CA LEU A 55 10.34 6.03 7.83
C LEU A 55 11.80 5.68 7.55
N LYS A 56 12.64 5.63 8.57
CA LYS A 56 14.03 5.19 8.41
C LYS A 56 14.14 3.78 7.84
N GLY A 57 13.27 2.86 8.29
CA GLY A 57 13.18 1.51 7.72
C GLY A 57 12.78 1.51 6.25
N MET A 58 11.78 2.32 5.85
CA MET A 58 11.34 2.42 4.46
C MET A 58 12.42 2.94 3.51
N PHE A 59 13.28 3.86 3.99
CA PHE A 59 14.41 4.37 3.20
C PHE A 59 15.68 3.51 3.32
N GLY A 60 15.59 2.34 3.99
CA GLY A 60 16.69 1.40 4.09
C GLY A 60 17.78 1.78 5.12
N PHE A 61 17.58 2.83 5.92
CA PHE A 61 18.58 3.25 6.94
C PHE A 61 18.75 2.23 8.07
N ASN A 62 17.79 1.31 8.25
CA ASN A 62 17.83 0.25 9.25
C ASN A 62 18.28 -1.11 8.66
N GLY A 63 18.86 -1.10 7.46
CA GLY A 63 19.15 -2.30 6.68
C GLY A 63 17.94 -2.83 5.90
N ILE A 64 18.21 -3.77 5.01
CA ILE A 64 17.18 -4.39 4.15
C ILE A 64 16.93 -5.79 4.64
N ASN A 65 15.69 -6.10 5.01
CA ASN A 65 15.25 -7.44 5.35
C ASN A 65 14.75 -8.16 4.10
N LEU A 66 15.39 -9.27 3.75
CA LEU A 66 14.99 -10.11 2.63
C LEU A 66 14.24 -11.35 3.13
N PRO A 67 13.30 -11.89 2.32
CA PRO A 67 12.70 -13.19 2.61
C PRO A 67 13.75 -14.31 2.63
N ALA A 68 13.56 -15.28 3.52
CA ALA A 68 14.49 -16.40 3.67
C ALA A 68 14.68 -17.22 2.39
N SER A 69 13.69 -17.22 1.49
CA SER A 69 13.77 -17.89 0.17
C SER A 69 14.85 -17.32 -0.76
N PHE A 70 15.38 -16.14 -0.48
CA PHE A 70 16.47 -15.54 -1.26
C PHE A 70 17.86 -15.93 -0.77
N ILE A 71 17.98 -16.64 0.36
CA ILE A 71 19.26 -17.05 0.96
C ILE A 71 20.10 -17.89 -0.01
N ASP A 72 19.46 -18.77 -0.78
CA ASP A 72 20.15 -19.69 -1.69
C ASP A 72 20.67 -19.02 -2.96
N ASN A 73 20.33 -17.75 -3.17
CA ASN A 73 20.72 -17.03 -4.38
C ASN A 73 22.03 -16.26 -4.17
N LYS A 74 23.14 -16.83 -4.68
CA LYS A 74 24.50 -16.26 -4.55
C LYS A 74 24.61 -14.80 -5.00
N ILE A 75 23.86 -14.42 -6.04
CA ILE A 75 23.90 -13.04 -6.59
C ILE A 75 23.23 -12.07 -5.60
N LEU A 76 22.08 -12.45 -5.05
CA LEU A 76 21.36 -11.63 -4.07
C LEU A 76 22.12 -11.50 -2.76
N ASN A 77 22.75 -12.57 -2.29
CA ASN A 77 23.60 -12.53 -1.11
C ASN A 77 24.83 -11.63 -1.29
N TYR A 78 25.39 -11.56 -2.50
CA TYR A 78 26.50 -10.66 -2.77
C TYR A 78 26.07 -9.18 -2.80
N ILE A 79 24.88 -8.89 -3.38
CA ILE A 79 24.34 -7.52 -3.46
C ILE A 79 23.86 -7.02 -2.09
N PHE A 80 23.29 -7.91 -1.29
CA PHE A 80 22.69 -7.59 0.00
C PHE A 80 23.41 -8.28 1.16
N SER A 81 24.73 -8.14 1.20
CA SER A 81 25.61 -8.80 2.18
C SER A 81 25.27 -8.46 3.64
N GLU A 82 24.64 -7.33 3.90
CA GLU A 82 24.20 -6.88 5.23
C GLU A 82 22.70 -7.07 5.48
N ALA A 83 21.98 -7.75 4.57
CA ALA A 83 20.55 -7.95 4.73
C ALA A 83 20.25 -8.96 5.85
N SER A 84 19.35 -8.58 6.73
CA SER A 84 18.76 -9.50 7.71
C SER A 84 17.62 -10.25 7.07
N TYR A 85 17.61 -11.57 7.19
CA TYR A 85 16.54 -12.40 6.65
C TYR A 85 15.36 -12.42 7.63
N SER A 86 14.20 -12.00 7.15
CA SER A 86 12.95 -12.08 7.92
C SER A 86 12.18 -13.34 7.53
N GLY A 87 11.44 -13.90 8.47
CA GLY A 87 10.53 -15.03 8.24
C GLY A 87 9.32 -14.72 7.37
N PHE A 88 9.46 -13.83 6.38
CA PHE A 88 8.40 -13.53 5.43
C PHE A 88 7.99 -14.80 4.70
N ASN A 89 6.71 -15.16 4.83
CA ASN A 89 6.17 -16.32 4.13
C ASN A 89 6.12 -16.02 2.62
N ASN A 90 6.60 -16.94 1.79
CA ASN A 90 6.55 -16.84 0.33
C ASN A 90 5.12 -16.57 -0.18
N MET A 91 4.11 -17.09 0.51
CA MET A 91 2.71 -16.84 0.20
C MET A 91 2.34 -15.34 0.32
N ALA A 92 2.88 -14.64 1.33
CA ALA A 92 2.63 -13.19 1.50
C ALA A 92 3.22 -12.37 0.35
N ILE A 93 4.38 -12.77 -0.17
CA ILE A 93 5.03 -12.10 -1.31
C ILE A 93 4.20 -12.31 -2.59
N ILE A 94 3.75 -13.54 -2.81
CA ILE A 94 2.90 -13.88 -3.96
C ILE A 94 1.60 -13.08 -3.91
N LEU A 95 0.95 -13.02 -2.74
CA LEU A 95 -0.28 -12.25 -2.53
C LEU A 95 -0.05 -10.76 -2.78
N LEU A 96 1.05 -10.21 -2.28
CA LEU A 96 1.42 -8.80 -2.49
C LEU A 96 1.62 -8.51 -3.99
N PHE A 97 2.31 -9.40 -4.70
CA PHE A 97 2.50 -9.26 -6.15
C PHE A 97 1.18 -9.30 -6.91
N ILE A 98 0.29 -10.26 -6.56
CA ILE A 98 -1.05 -10.35 -7.16
C ILE A 98 -1.86 -9.09 -6.88
N MET A 99 -1.82 -8.55 -5.65
CA MET A 99 -2.51 -7.31 -5.27
C MET A 99 -2.00 -6.11 -6.09
N VAL A 100 -0.69 -5.96 -6.23
CA VAL A 100 -0.09 -4.90 -7.04
C VAL A 100 -0.53 -5.03 -8.51
N LEU A 101 -0.53 -6.24 -9.04
CA LEU A 101 -0.97 -6.50 -10.41
C LEU A 101 -2.44 -6.16 -10.61
N ILE A 102 -3.32 -6.53 -9.67
CA ILE A 102 -4.74 -6.16 -9.71
C ILE A 102 -4.90 -4.63 -9.68
N VAL A 103 -4.26 -3.95 -8.73
CA VAL A 103 -4.40 -2.48 -8.57
C VAL A 103 -3.89 -1.71 -9.79
N THR A 104 -2.86 -2.21 -10.46
CA THR A 104 -2.27 -1.52 -11.62
C THR A 104 -2.99 -1.81 -12.94
N THR A 105 -3.64 -2.97 -13.06
CA THR A 105 -4.29 -3.41 -14.32
C THR A 105 -5.79 -3.15 -14.35
N GLN A 106 -6.46 -3.12 -13.19
CA GLN A 106 -7.91 -2.94 -13.14
C GLN A 106 -8.32 -1.47 -13.28
N PRO A 107 -9.45 -1.21 -13.94
CA PRO A 107 -9.99 0.15 -14.05
C PRO A 107 -10.39 0.68 -12.67
N ASN A 108 -10.24 1.99 -12.49
CA ASN A 108 -10.65 2.66 -11.26
C ASN A 108 -12.16 2.46 -11.01
N SER A 109 -12.56 2.39 -9.74
CA SER A 109 -13.96 2.27 -9.31
C SER A 109 -14.88 3.34 -9.93
N ASN A 110 -14.38 4.55 -10.16
CA ASN A 110 -15.13 5.62 -10.84
C ASN A 110 -15.52 5.25 -12.29
N ASN A 111 -14.71 4.42 -12.97
CA ASN A 111 -15.01 3.95 -14.31
C ASN A 111 -16.03 2.79 -14.31
N LEU A 112 -16.24 2.15 -13.15
CA LEU A 112 -17.17 1.03 -12.99
C LEU A 112 -18.60 1.49 -12.70
N VAL A 113 -18.85 2.77 -12.46
CA VAL A 113 -20.19 3.32 -12.17
C VAL A 113 -21.18 3.03 -13.31
N HIS A 114 -20.70 2.87 -14.53
CA HIS A 114 -21.53 2.59 -15.70
C HIS A 114 -21.64 1.09 -16.06
N VAL A 115 -21.10 0.20 -15.22
CA VAL A 115 -21.20 -1.24 -15.47
C VAL A 115 -22.64 -1.69 -15.29
N LYS A 116 -23.22 -2.26 -16.36
CA LYS A 116 -24.57 -2.82 -16.31
C LYS A 116 -24.62 -3.98 -15.31
N PRO A 117 -25.65 -4.04 -14.45
CA PRO A 117 -25.80 -5.15 -13.52
C PRO A 117 -25.92 -6.47 -14.31
N SER A 118 -25.11 -7.44 -13.93
CA SER A 118 -25.12 -8.77 -14.53
C SER A 118 -25.08 -9.83 -13.43
N MET A 119 -25.60 -11.03 -13.71
CA MET A 119 -25.60 -12.14 -12.76
C MET A 119 -24.18 -12.50 -12.28
N LYS A 120 -23.16 -12.30 -13.11
CA LYS A 120 -21.76 -12.53 -12.72
C LYS A 120 -21.32 -11.57 -11.61
N PHE A 121 -21.64 -10.29 -11.74
CA PHE A 121 -21.33 -9.29 -10.72
C PHE A 121 -22.15 -9.52 -9.45
N PHE A 122 -23.42 -9.92 -9.58
CA PHE A 122 -24.24 -10.26 -8.42
C PHE A 122 -23.61 -11.40 -7.60
N VAL A 123 -23.23 -12.50 -8.24
CA VAL A 123 -22.58 -13.65 -7.57
C VAL A 123 -21.26 -13.23 -6.93
N LEU A 124 -20.44 -12.44 -7.65
CA LEU A 124 -19.16 -11.95 -7.11
C LEU A 124 -19.37 -11.10 -5.84
N TYR A 125 -20.28 -10.13 -5.89
CA TYR A 125 -20.57 -9.28 -4.73
C TYR A 125 -21.19 -10.05 -3.58
N PHE A 126 -22.07 -11.01 -3.88
CA PHE A 126 -22.67 -11.89 -2.87
C PHE A 126 -21.61 -12.72 -2.15
N LEU A 127 -20.68 -13.33 -2.89
CA LEU A 127 -19.57 -14.09 -2.31
C LEU A 127 -18.63 -13.18 -1.49
N ALA A 128 -18.29 -12.02 -2.02
CA ALA A 128 -17.45 -11.05 -1.31
C ALA A 128 -18.11 -10.56 -0.01
N PHE A 129 -19.42 -10.31 -0.04
CA PHE A 129 -20.19 -9.93 1.15
C PHE A 129 -20.20 -11.04 2.19
N ASN A 130 -20.51 -12.29 1.79
CA ASN A 130 -20.49 -13.42 2.72
C ASN A 130 -19.10 -13.64 3.34
N PHE A 131 -18.06 -13.55 2.53
CA PHE A 131 -16.68 -13.64 3.02
C PHE A 131 -16.37 -12.52 4.03
N SER A 132 -16.77 -11.29 3.74
CA SER A 132 -16.58 -10.15 4.63
C SER A 132 -17.32 -10.35 5.96
N VAL A 133 -18.59 -10.79 5.92
CA VAL A 133 -19.37 -11.07 7.13
C VAL A 133 -18.76 -12.20 7.95
N SER A 134 -18.30 -13.27 7.30
CA SER A 134 -17.63 -14.39 7.99
C SER A 134 -16.31 -13.97 8.66
N SER A 135 -15.64 -12.96 8.10
CA SER A 135 -14.40 -12.41 8.65
C SER A 135 -14.63 -11.44 9.82
N LEU A 136 -15.86 -10.98 10.07
CA LEU A 136 -16.17 -10.07 11.18
C LEU A 136 -15.99 -10.72 12.55
N ASN A 137 -16.07 -12.06 12.64
CA ASN A 137 -15.83 -12.80 13.88
C ASN A 137 -14.35 -13.00 14.23
N SER A 138 -13.44 -12.75 13.29
CA SER A 138 -12.02 -12.67 13.63
C SER A 138 -11.77 -11.35 14.37
N VAL A 139 -11.07 -11.43 15.52
CA VAL A 139 -10.70 -10.25 16.30
C VAL A 139 -9.93 -9.31 15.38
N SER A 140 -10.66 -8.40 14.74
CA SER A 140 -10.02 -7.28 14.05
C SER A 140 -9.66 -6.29 15.16
N GLU A 141 -8.40 -6.10 15.42
CA GLU A 141 -7.92 -4.92 16.13
C GLU A 141 -8.28 -3.71 15.25
N PHE A 142 -9.54 -3.27 15.39
CA PHE A 142 -9.97 -2.03 14.75
C PHE A 142 -9.12 -0.92 15.34
N LEU A 143 -8.29 -0.35 14.51
CA LEU A 143 -7.36 0.75 14.77
C LEU A 143 -8.00 2.01 15.38
N TYR A 144 -9.32 2.02 15.54
CA TYR A 144 -10.09 3.16 16.03
C TYR A 144 -10.42 3.11 17.53
N PHE A 145 -10.08 2.03 18.25
CA PHE A 145 -10.45 1.86 19.65
C PHE A 145 -9.32 2.10 20.66
N ASN A 146 -8.20 2.65 20.26
CA ASN A 146 -7.15 3.10 21.18
C ASN A 146 -7.11 4.64 21.25
N PHE A 147 -8.23 5.24 21.65
CA PHE A 147 -8.27 6.61 22.12
C PHE A 147 -8.54 6.63 23.62
#